data_7c3d2f5022530a2d622ce9a9b37481aa
#
_entry.id   7c3d2f5022530a2d622ce9a9b37481aa
#
_cell.length_a   1.000
_cell.length_b   1.000
_cell.length_c   1.000
_cell.angle_alpha   90.00
_cell.angle_beta   90.00
_cell.angle_gamma   90.00
#
_symmetry.space_group_name_H-M   'P 1'
#
loop_
_entity.id
_entity.type
_entity.pdbx_description
1 polymer ?
#
loop_
_entity_poly.entity_id
_entity_poly.type
_entity_poly.pdbx_seq_one_letter_code
_entity_poly.pdbx_strand_id
1 'polypeptide(L)'
;MRRFVLALLALFSLTAARADEGMWLLKLMQEQHLTDSLRKAGLQLAPEALYSENAPSLRDVVGRFGGGCTGEVVSPDGLIFTNNHCGFSFVQAMSDLKHNYLQDGFFAKSRAEELPVPGLTFTFVVRIDDVTARVEALARQKKYD
;
A
#
# COMPACT_ATOMS: atom_id res chain seq x y z
N MET A 1 12.09 -12.80 -48.13
CA MET A 1 11.63 -13.76 -47.13
C MET A 1 12.07 -13.39 -45.71
N ARG A 2 13.38 -13.22 -45.39
CA ARG A 2 13.86 -12.91 -44.01
C ARG A 2 13.25 -11.63 -43.39
N ARG A 3 13.03 -10.57 -44.15
CA ARG A 3 12.39 -9.30 -43.68
C ARG A 3 10.90 -9.47 -43.38
N PHE A 4 10.19 -10.31 -44.14
CA PHE A 4 8.79 -10.65 -43.88
C PHE A 4 8.59 -11.48 -42.61
N VAL A 5 9.49 -12.42 -42.34
CA VAL A 5 9.46 -13.25 -41.13
C VAL A 5 9.71 -12.38 -39.87
N LEU A 6 10.67 -11.46 -39.94
CA LEU A 6 10.95 -10.52 -38.84
C LEU A 6 9.78 -9.56 -38.59
N ALA A 7 9.11 -9.10 -39.63
CA ALA A 7 7.92 -8.26 -39.50
C ALA A 7 6.73 -9.04 -38.88
N LEU A 8 6.54 -10.31 -39.24
CA LEU A 8 5.52 -11.18 -38.65
C LEU A 8 5.80 -11.48 -37.17
N LEU A 9 7.07 -11.76 -36.81
CA LEU A 9 7.49 -11.97 -35.42
C LEU A 9 7.30 -10.70 -34.56
N ALA A 10 7.58 -9.51 -35.13
CA ALA A 10 7.35 -8.24 -34.45
C ALA A 10 5.85 -7.95 -34.26
N LEU A 11 4.99 -8.33 -35.20
CA LEU A 11 3.52 -8.19 -35.05
C LEU A 11 2.97 -9.13 -33.96
N PHE A 12 3.51 -10.36 -33.84
CA PHE A 12 3.09 -11.30 -32.81
C PHE A 12 3.51 -10.90 -31.39
N SER A 13 4.61 -10.14 -31.24
CA SER A 13 5.06 -9.65 -29.95
C SER A 13 4.24 -8.46 -29.41
N LEU A 14 3.44 -7.80 -30.24
CA LEU A 14 2.60 -6.67 -29.83
C LEU A 14 1.27 -7.06 -29.18
N THR A 15 0.89 -8.32 -29.20
CA THR A 15 -0.43 -8.77 -28.70
C THR A 15 -0.45 -9.24 -27.26
N ALA A 16 0.69 -9.26 -26.54
CA ALA A 16 0.80 -9.87 -25.22
C ALA A 16 0.98 -8.89 -24.05
N ALA A 17 1.14 -7.58 -24.32
CA ALA A 17 1.27 -6.60 -23.23
C ALA A 17 -0.12 -6.13 -22.78
N ARG A 18 -0.79 -6.93 -21.96
CA ARG A 18 -1.94 -6.44 -21.17
C ARG A 18 -1.39 -5.92 -19.86
N ALA A 19 -1.52 -4.61 -19.63
CA ALA A 19 -1.38 -4.06 -18.31
C ALA A 19 -2.73 -4.25 -17.58
N ASP A 20 -2.68 -4.84 -16.40
CA ASP A 20 -3.86 -4.87 -15.54
C ASP A 20 -4.11 -3.47 -15.00
N GLU A 21 -5.37 -3.04 -15.03
CA GLU A 21 -5.78 -1.78 -14.40
C GLU A 21 -5.66 -1.95 -12.89
N GLY A 22 -5.08 -0.96 -12.20
CA GLY A 22 -4.78 -1.01 -10.77
C GLY A 22 -5.57 0.01 -9.96
N MET A 23 -5.27 0.10 -8.65
CA MET A 23 -5.91 0.96 -7.65
C MET A 23 -7.35 0.55 -7.32
N TRP A 24 -7.60 -0.72 -7.20
CA TRP A 24 -8.88 -1.23 -6.75
C TRP A 24 -9.10 -0.97 -5.26
N LEU A 25 -10.33 -0.61 -4.91
CA LEU A 25 -10.75 -0.53 -3.51
C LEU A 25 -11.07 -1.94 -3.01
N LEU A 26 -10.26 -2.46 -2.10
CA LEU A 26 -10.44 -3.81 -1.56
C LEU A 26 -11.81 -4.01 -0.90
N LYS A 27 -12.39 -2.95 -0.30
CA LYS A 27 -13.75 -2.97 0.26
C LYS A 27 -14.80 -3.33 -0.80
N LEU A 28 -14.61 -2.90 -2.05
CA LEU A 28 -15.54 -3.15 -3.16
C LEU A 28 -15.17 -4.37 -4.00
N MET A 29 -14.24 -5.20 -3.52
CA MET A 29 -13.68 -6.31 -4.28
C MET A 29 -14.75 -7.33 -4.75
N GLN A 30 -15.74 -7.63 -3.91
CA GLN A 30 -16.83 -8.53 -4.25
C GLN A 30 -17.80 -7.87 -5.23
N GLU A 31 -18.18 -6.62 -4.99
CA GLU A 31 -19.11 -5.86 -5.84
C GLU A 31 -18.56 -5.60 -7.25
N GLN A 32 -17.25 -5.41 -7.36
CA GLN A 32 -16.56 -5.15 -8.64
C GLN A 32 -16.08 -6.42 -9.35
N HIS A 33 -16.46 -7.61 -8.87
CA HIS A 33 -16.02 -8.91 -9.42
C HIS A 33 -14.49 -9.08 -9.50
N LEU A 34 -13.74 -8.35 -8.67
CA LEU A 34 -12.28 -8.37 -8.67
C LEU A 34 -11.70 -9.71 -8.21
N THR A 35 -12.43 -10.44 -7.37
CA THR A 35 -12.00 -11.75 -6.86
C THR A 35 -11.66 -12.73 -7.97
N ASP A 36 -12.47 -12.81 -9.03
CA ASP A 36 -12.23 -13.72 -10.14
C ASP A 36 -11.02 -13.28 -10.98
N SER A 37 -10.85 -11.98 -11.17
CA SER A 37 -9.68 -11.42 -11.85
C SER A 37 -8.39 -11.68 -11.08
N LEU A 38 -8.41 -11.48 -9.76
CA LEU A 38 -7.28 -11.76 -8.89
C LEU A 38 -6.92 -13.25 -8.83
N ARG A 39 -7.93 -14.14 -8.79
CA ARG A 39 -7.70 -15.59 -8.87
C ARG A 39 -7.08 -16.02 -10.20
N LYS A 40 -7.53 -15.46 -11.33
CA LYS A 40 -6.92 -15.68 -12.64
C LYS A 40 -5.47 -15.19 -12.70
N ALA A 41 -5.16 -14.11 -11.98
CA ALA A 41 -3.81 -13.58 -11.82
C ALA A 41 -2.93 -14.36 -10.82
N GLY A 42 -3.49 -15.38 -10.15
CA GLY A 42 -2.75 -16.27 -9.25
C GLY A 42 -3.03 -16.10 -7.76
N LEU A 43 -4.01 -15.30 -7.36
CA LEU A 43 -4.39 -15.17 -5.95
C LEU A 43 -4.92 -16.51 -5.41
N GLN A 44 -4.27 -17.03 -4.35
CA GLN A 44 -4.66 -18.25 -3.66
C GLN A 44 -5.36 -17.98 -2.32
N LEU A 45 -5.27 -16.75 -1.79
CA LEU A 45 -5.91 -16.37 -0.55
C LEU A 45 -7.43 -16.21 -0.74
N ALA A 46 -8.17 -16.50 0.32
CA ALA A 46 -9.59 -16.16 0.38
C ALA A 46 -9.74 -14.62 0.39
N PRO A 47 -10.78 -14.06 -0.27
CA PRO A 47 -11.00 -12.60 -0.30
C PRO A 47 -11.09 -11.98 1.08
N GLU A 48 -11.67 -12.69 2.04
CA GLU A 48 -11.82 -12.26 3.44
C GLU A 48 -10.48 -12.14 4.15
N ALA A 49 -9.46 -12.89 3.73
CA ALA A 49 -8.09 -12.77 4.25
C ALA A 49 -7.41 -11.49 3.78
N LEU A 50 -7.82 -10.92 2.64
CA LEU A 50 -7.33 -9.63 2.15
C LEU A 50 -8.06 -8.46 2.81
N TYR A 51 -9.37 -8.55 2.87
CA TYR A 51 -10.23 -7.50 3.43
C TYR A 51 -11.44 -8.12 4.13
N SER A 52 -11.61 -7.84 5.41
CA SER A 52 -12.80 -8.16 6.20
C SER A 52 -13.14 -6.99 7.12
N GLU A 53 -14.44 -6.73 7.32
CA GLU A 53 -14.91 -5.78 8.33
C GLU A 53 -15.18 -6.49 9.68
N ASN A 54 -15.31 -7.80 9.67
CA ASN A 54 -15.78 -8.59 10.81
C ASN A 54 -14.75 -9.58 11.34
N ALA A 55 -13.60 -9.73 10.67
CA ALA A 55 -12.53 -10.65 11.05
C ALA A 55 -11.16 -10.05 10.73
N PRO A 56 -10.10 -10.49 11.41
CA PRO A 56 -8.74 -10.09 11.07
C PRO A 56 -8.39 -10.38 9.60
N SER A 57 -7.76 -9.43 8.93
CA SER A 57 -7.39 -9.51 7.52
C SER A 57 -6.09 -8.73 7.25
N LEU A 58 -5.52 -8.88 6.05
CA LEU A 58 -4.32 -8.13 5.66
C LEU A 58 -4.50 -6.62 5.72
N ARG A 59 -5.72 -6.10 5.57
CA ARG A 59 -5.98 -4.65 5.71
C ARG A 59 -5.58 -4.12 7.09
N ASP A 60 -5.69 -4.96 8.13
CA ASP A 60 -5.53 -4.51 9.52
C ASP A 60 -4.05 -4.31 9.90
N VAL A 61 -3.14 -4.85 9.08
CA VAL A 61 -1.69 -4.68 9.29
C VAL A 61 -1.10 -3.53 8.48
N VAL A 62 -1.88 -2.95 7.56
CA VAL A 62 -1.46 -1.81 6.74
C VAL A 62 -1.94 -0.51 7.37
N GLY A 63 -1.04 0.47 7.45
CA GLY A 63 -1.36 1.75 8.07
C GLY A 63 -0.59 2.91 7.47
N ARG A 64 -0.90 4.11 7.96
CA ARG A 64 -0.20 5.32 7.59
C ARG A 64 0.99 5.54 8.53
N PHE A 65 2.18 5.54 7.97
CA PHE A 65 3.44 5.82 8.65
C PHE A 65 3.72 7.32 8.59
N GLY A 66 3.86 7.95 9.75
CA GLY A 66 4.12 9.38 9.87
C GLY A 66 3.06 10.23 9.17
N GLY A 67 3.50 11.23 8.42
CA GLY A 67 2.61 12.23 7.80
C GLY A 67 1.89 11.80 6.52
N GLY A 68 2.29 10.70 5.86
CA GLY A 68 1.68 10.37 4.55
C GLY A 68 2.20 9.13 3.84
N CYS A 69 3.12 8.40 4.43
CA CYS A 69 3.60 7.14 3.86
C CYS A 69 2.72 5.95 4.28
N THR A 70 2.84 4.86 3.56
CA THR A 70 2.29 3.57 3.94
C THR A 70 3.35 2.73 4.64
N GLY A 71 2.94 1.95 5.62
CA GLY A 71 3.76 0.93 6.24
C GLY A 71 2.91 -0.30 6.58
N GLU A 72 3.57 -1.41 6.82
CA GLU A 72 2.93 -2.66 7.21
C GLU A 72 3.56 -3.25 8.47
N VAL A 73 2.71 -3.74 9.36
CA VAL A 73 3.13 -4.48 10.56
C VAL A 73 3.44 -5.92 10.16
N VAL A 74 4.68 -6.36 10.36
CA VAL A 74 5.18 -7.66 9.89
C VAL A 74 5.55 -8.62 11.05
N SER A 75 5.29 -8.22 12.29
CA SER A 75 5.51 -9.09 13.44
C SER A 75 4.47 -8.88 14.53
N PRO A 76 4.24 -9.89 15.40
CA PRO A 76 3.38 -9.75 16.58
C PRO A 76 3.86 -8.67 17.56
N ASP A 77 5.13 -8.35 17.50
CA ASP A 77 5.78 -7.38 18.37
C ASP A 77 5.73 -5.94 17.84
N GLY A 78 5.07 -5.71 16.68
CA GLY A 78 4.89 -4.38 16.12
C GLY A 78 6.05 -3.90 15.24
N LEU A 79 6.87 -4.80 14.67
CA LEU A 79 7.84 -4.42 13.65
C LEU A 79 7.10 -3.90 12.41
N ILE A 80 7.47 -2.71 11.97
CA ILE A 80 6.86 -2.04 10.82
C ILE A 80 7.88 -1.93 9.70
N PHE A 81 7.47 -2.32 8.49
CA PHE A 81 8.21 -2.05 7.27
C PHE A 81 7.61 -0.84 6.56
N THR A 82 8.48 -0.04 5.98
CA THR A 82 8.11 1.09 5.12
C THR A 82 9.24 1.40 4.15
N ASN A 83 9.04 2.34 3.23
CA ASN A 83 10.08 2.76 2.30
C ASN A 83 11.14 3.61 2.98
N ASN A 84 12.39 3.51 2.52
CA ASN A 84 13.52 4.29 3.04
C ASN A 84 13.23 5.79 3.06
N HIS A 85 12.68 6.35 1.96
CA HIS A 85 12.38 7.78 1.88
C HIS A 85 11.34 8.25 2.91
N CYS A 86 10.50 7.36 3.42
CA CYS A 86 9.51 7.67 4.47
C CYS A 86 10.16 7.85 5.83
N GLY A 87 11.24 7.14 6.10
CA GLY A 87 12.02 7.22 7.33
C GLY A 87 13.16 8.24 7.29
N PHE A 88 13.52 8.73 6.09
CA PHE A 88 14.76 9.48 5.87
C PHE A 88 14.92 10.69 6.81
N SER A 89 13.90 11.54 6.92
CA SER A 89 13.96 12.73 7.78
C SER A 89 14.05 12.38 9.27
N PHE A 90 13.44 11.29 9.69
CA PHE A 90 13.55 10.81 11.07
C PHE A 90 14.94 10.29 11.37
N VAL A 91 15.51 9.48 10.46
CA VAL A 91 16.89 8.98 10.57
C VAL A 91 17.88 10.13 10.57
N GLN A 92 17.67 11.14 9.72
CA GLN A 92 18.50 12.35 9.70
C GLN A 92 18.43 13.11 11.03
N ALA A 93 17.24 13.29 11.59
CA ALA A 93 17.04 13.99 12.85
C ALA A 93 17.66 13.27 14.06
N MET A 94 17.81 11.94 13.96
CA MET A 94 18.46 11.10 14.97
C MET A 94 19.98 11.03 14.81
N SER A 95 20.52 11.47 13.68
CA SER A 95 21.95 11.46 13.39
C SER A 95 22.66 12.66 14.01
N ASP A 96 23.90 12.47 14.47
CA ASP A 96 24.78 13.50 14.99
C ASP A 96 26.22 13.34 14.42
N LEU A 97 27.16 14.16 14.90
CA LEU A 97 28.56 14.11 14.45
C LEU A 97 29.29 12.81 14.81
N LYS A 98 28.77 12.04 15.77
CA LYS A 98 29.36 10.76 16.21
C LYS A 98 28.65 9.56 15.59
N HIS A 99 27.39 9.73 15.20
CA HIS A 99 26.54 8.66 14.71
C HIS A 99 25.82 9.14 13.45
N ASN A 100 26.37 8.84 12.30
CA ASN A 100 25.73 9.16 11.01
C ASN A 100 24.87 7.99 10.53
N TYR A 101 23.67 7.84 11.11
CA TYR A 101 22.77 6.73 10.79
C TYR A 101 22.29 6.72 9.33
N LEU A 102 22.34 7.86 8.62
CA LEU A 102 22.04 7.88 7.18
C LEU A 102 23.11 7.18 6.35
N GLN A 103 24.37 7.31 6.75
CA GLN A 103 25.50 6.71 6.03
C GLN A 103 25.81 5.30 6.54
N ASP A 104 25.85 5.13 7.87
CA ASP A 104 26.32 3.91 8.51
C ASP A 104 25.18 2.88 8.70
N GLY A 105 23.92 3.34 8.59
CA GLY A 105 22.76 2.56 8.97
C GLY A 105 22.62 2.42 10.50
N PHE A 106 21.49 1.84 10.91
CA PHE A 106 21.24 1.49 12.30
C PHE A 106 20.46 0.19 12.36
N PHE A 107 20.88 -0.71 13.24
CA PHE A 107 20.18 -1.96 13.51
C PHE A 107 20.23 -2.27 15.01
N ALA A 108 19.08 -2.18 15.68
CA ALA A 108 18.92 -2.59 17.07
C ALA A 108 18.91 -4.13 17.17
N LYS A 109 19.78 -4.72 17.99
CA LYS A 109 19.82 -6.16 18.23
C LYS A 109 18.80 -6.61 19.28
N SER A 110 18.25 -5.66 20.02
CA SER A 110 17.23 -5.87 21.03
C SER A 110 16.36 -4.63 21.17
N ARG A 111 15.17 -4.75 21.77
CA ARG A 111 14.28 -3.62 22.04
C ARG A 111 14.92 -2.53 22.93
N ALA A 112 15.84 -2.91 23.78
CA ALA A 112 16.55 -1.96 24.65
C ALA A 112 17.51 -1.05 23.87
N GLU A 113 17.90 -1.46 22.67
CA GLU A 113 18.77 -0.69 21.76
C GLU A 113 17.99 0.17 20.77
N GLU A 114 16.66 -0.01 20.69
CA GLU A 114 15.82 0.79 19.78
C GLU A 114 15.85 2.27 20.19
N LEU A 115 16.02 3.13 19.19
CA LEU A 115 16.05 4.57 19.41
C LEU A 115 14.63 5.13 19.29
N PRO A 116 14.13 5.84 20.31
CA PRO A 116 12.83 6.47 20.24
C PRO A 116 12.83 7.61 19.20
N VAL A 117 11.81 7.65 18.35
CA VAL A 117 11.63 8.70 17.34
C VAL A 117 10.47 9.61 17.77
N PRO A 118 10.77 10.79 18.34
CA PRO A 118 9.73 11.70 18.82
C PRO A 118 8.78 12.15 17.71
N GLY A 119 7.46 12.07 17.98
CA GLY A 119 6.44 12.52 17.05
C GLY A 119 6.13 11.58 15.89
N LEU A 120 6.86 10.47 15.73
CA LEU A 120 6.50 9.45 14.76
C LEU A 120 5.25 8.68 15.22
N THR A 121 4.29 8.58 14.32
CA THR A 121 3.02 7.87 14.56
C THR A 121 2.75 6.84 13.49
N PHE A 122 2.07 5.77 13.86
CA PHE A 122 1.49 4.81 12.92
C PHE A 122 -0.02 4.78 13.11
N THR A 123 -0.78 5.03 12.03
CA THR A 123 -2.22 5.19 12.10
C THR A 123 -2.91 4.10 11.30
N PHE A 124 -3.75 3.30 11.95
CA PHE A 124 -4.56 2.26 11.32
C PHE A 124 -5.89 2.81 10.83
N VAL A 125 -6.38 2.27 9.70
CA VAL A 125 -7.72 2.53 9.21
C VAL A 125 -8.70 1.63 9.97
N VAL A 126 -9.54 2.22 10.80
CA VAL A 126 -10.54 1.48 11.58
C VAL A 126 -11.77 1.16 10.73
N ARG A 127 -12.26 2.14 9.96
CA ARG A 127 -13.49 2.02 9.16
C ARG A 127 -13.43 2.87 7.90
N ILE A 128 -14.06 2.39 6.84
CA ILE A 128 -14.28 3.11 5.58
C ILE A 128 -15.79 3.13 5.32
N ASP A 129 -16.39 4.32 5.26
CA ASP A 129 -17.81 4.51 4.97
C ASP A 129 -18.00 5.12 3.58
N ASP A 130 -18.98 4.63 2.82
CA ASP A 130 -19.44 5.28 1.61
C ASP A 130 -20.36 6.46 1.99
N VAL A 131 -19.92 7.66 1.64
CA VAL A 131 -20.66 8.91 1.91
C VAL A 131 -21.23 9.55 0.64
N THR A 132 -21.20 8.84 -0.50
CA THR A 132 -21.63 9.35 -1.80
C THR A 132 -23.03 9.93 -1.76
N ALA A 133 -24.01 9.18 -1.29
CA ALA A 133 -25.40 9.64 -1.20
C ALA A 133 -25.55 10.92 -0.33
N ARG A 134 -24.77 11.00 0.75
CA ARG A 134 -24.78 12.18 1.64
C ARG A 134 -24.16 13.40 0.95
N VAL A 135 -23.07 13.22 0.24
CA VAL A 135 -22.41 14.31 -0.52
C VAL A 135 -23.32 14.78 -1.66
N GLU A 136 -23.91 13.87 -2.42
CA GLU A 136 -24.84 14.21 -3.50
C GLU A 136 -26.07 14.96 -2.98
N ALA A 137 -26.66 14.55 -1.86
CA ALA A 137 -27.79 15.25 -1.25
C ALA A 137 -27.43 16.69 -0.86
N LEU A 138 -26.24 16.90 -0.29
CA LEU A 138 -25.75 18.24 0.04
C LEU A 138 -25.43 19.08 -1.19
N ALA A 139 -24.86 18.48 -2.24
CA ALA A 139 -24.57 19.16 -3.49
C ALA A 139 -25.86 19.64 -4.20
N ARG A 140 -26.93 18.84 -4.18
CA ARG A 140 -28.23 19.23 -4.75
C ARG A 140 -28.91 20.36 -3.97
N GLN A 141 -28.62 20.55 -2.68
CA GLN A 141 -29.16 21.63 -1.85
C GLN A 141 -28.41 22.95 -2.05
N LYS A 142 -27.14 22.92 -2.42
CA LYS A 142 -26.38 24.11 -2.76
C LYS A 142 -26.61 24.46 -4.22
N LYS A 143 -27.32 25.57 -4.48
CA LYS A 143 -27.19 26.25 -5.76
C LYS A 143 -25.76 26.80 -5.79
N TYR A 144 -24.96 26.27 -6.69
CA TYR A 144 -23.69 26.90 -7.04
C TYR A 144 -24.05 28.13 -7.85
N ASP A 145 -23.95 29.33 -7.27
CA ASP A 145 -23.93 30.59 -7.96
C ASP A 145 -22.57 30.77 -8.65
#